data_b3646288e819d21933f0245135f18059
#
_entry.id   b3646288e819d21933f0245135f18059
#
_cell.length_a   1.000
_cell.length_b   1.000
_cell.length_c   1.000
_cell.angle_alpha   90.00
_cell.angle_beta   90.00
_cell.angle_gamma   90.00
#
_symmetry.space_group_name_H-M   'P 1'
#
loop_
_entity.id
_entity.type
_entity.pdbx_description
1 polymer ?
#
loop_
_entity_poly.entity_id
_entity_poly.type
_entity_poly.pdbx_seq_one_letter_code
_entity_poly.pdbx_strand_id
1 'polypeptide(L)'
;MDYKLYNVRALYARTHEPHNFSAQDSRSMPCAYDAPEAAYSSSFIISEDVAKQTARAAVDAYNAKKKHDWLPYKPSNLEQIFKRETDVNGVETGNLIIKSIKKTYGEKGNAPKVWLPDSSEAPEGFRITNGSECHVLLYLAPWNYAGKSGVQFRLKGIKVNLLADAPAMDDPFANDPNAKPAMNGSIDDELDSLMGNLSNKKPPANDGYFDDDIPFA
;
A
#
# COMPACT_ATOMS: atom_id res chain seq x y z
N MET A 1 -17.51 15.80 5.32
CA MET A 1 -18.07 15.25 6.58
C MET A 1 -17.18 14.12 7.05
N ASP A 2 -16.76 14.14 8.32
CA ASP A 2 -15.99 13.03 8.89
C ASP A 2 -16.93 11.84 9.17
N TYR A 3 -16.45 10.64 8.89
CA TYR A 3 -17.18 9.39 9.06
C TYR A 3 -16.26 8.30 9.58
N LYS A 4 -16.73 7.50 10.53
CA LYS A 4 -15.93 6.46 11.17
C LYS A 4 -16.47 5.08 10.81
N LEU A 5 -15.57 4.18 10.44
CA LEU A 5 -15.82 2.76 10.34
C LEU A 5 -15.15 2.05 11.52
N TYR A 6 -15.82 1.06 12.09
CA TYR A 6 -15.33 0.31 13.24
C TYR A 6 -15.20 -1.16 12.89
N ASN A 7 -14.15 -1.82 13.40
CA ASN A 7 -13.90 -3.26 13.28
C ASN A 7 -14.01 -3.76 11.84
N VAL A 8 -13.35 -3.04 10.92
CA VAL A 8 -13.26 -3.42 9.51
C VAL A 8 -11.92 -4.07 9.21
N ARG A 9 -11.87 -4.98 8.23
CA ARG A 9 -10.63 -5.63 7.81
C ARG A 9 -9.97 -4.83 6.70
N ALA A 10 -8.68 -4.53 6.87
CA ALA A 10 -7.88 -3.81 5.89
C ALA A 10 -7.45 -4.72 4.73
N LEU A 11 -7.48 -4.18 3.51
CA LEU A 11 -6.94 -4.78 2.30
C LEU A 11 -6.04 -3.77 1.57
N TYR A 12 -4.87 -4.22 1.14
CA TYR A 12 -3.95 -3.41 0.32
C TYR A 12 -3.69 -2.02 0.89
N ALA A 13 -3.45 -1.95 2.21
CA ALA A 13 -3.21 -0.70 2.91
C ALA A 13 -1.83 -0.14 2.52
N ARG A 14 -1.84 0.92 1.70
CA ARG A 14 -0.66 1.67 1.24
C ARG A 14 -0.64 3.00 1.96
N THR A 15 -0.33 2.97 3.25
CA THR A 15 -0.34 4.15 4.14
C THR A 15 1.05 4.62 4.52
N HIS A 16 2.06 3.77 4.34
CA HIS A 16 3.46 4.03 4.68
C HIS A 16 4.22 4.78 3.56
N GLU A 17 3.80 4.61 2.31
CA GLU A 17 4.38 5.26 1.15
C GLU A 17 3.29 5.56 0.10
N PRO A 18 3.42 6.66 -0.67
CA PRO A 18 2.47 6.95 -1.74
C PRO A 18 2.71 6.06 -2.95
N HIS A 19 1.64 5.84 -3.72
CA HIS A 19 1.66 5.06 -4.94
C HIS A 19 0.96 5.84 -6.05
N ASN A 20 1.37 5.60 -7.30
CA ASN A 20 0.61 5.96 -8.48
C ASN A 20 0.32 4.72 -9.34
N PHE A 21 -0.62 4.82 -10.25
CA PHE A 21 -0.95 3.73 -11.17
C PHE A 21 -0.03 3.80 -12.40
N SER A 22 0.74 2.74 -12.62
CA SER A 22 1.50 2.55 -13.86
C SER A 22 0.63 1.87 -14.90
N ALA A 23 0.33 2.55 -15.99
CA ALA A 23 -0.44 1.96 -17.11
C ALA A 23 0.38 0.86 -17.80
N GLN A 24 1.70 0.98 -17.84
CA GLN A 24 2.61 0.00 -18.43
C GLN A 24 2.56 -1.34 -17.68
N ASP A 25 2.60 -1.28 -16.35
CA ASP A 25 2.62 -2.48 -15.51
C ASP A 25 1.22 -2.94 -15.09
N SER A 26 0.18 -2.17 -15.43
CA SER A 26 -1.22 -2.37 -15.00
C SER A 26 -1.38 -2.52 -13.48
N ARG A 27 -0.49 -1.89 -12.70
CA ARG A 27 -0.47 -1.97 -11.23
C ARG A 27 -0.08 -0.64 -10.60
N SER A 28 -0.40 -0.50 -9.31
CA SER A 28 0.07 0.63 -8.52
C SER A 28 1.49 0.37 -8.03
N MET A 29 2.39 1.33 -8.28
CA MET A 29 3.79 1.28 -7.91
C MET A 29 4.09 2.35 -6.86
N PRO A 30 5.02 2.08 -5.91
CA PRO A 30 5.55 3.12 -5.04
C PRO A 30 6.10 4.30 -5.86
N CYS A 31 5.89 5.51 -5.38
CA CYS A 31 6.38 6.71 -6.03
C CYS A 31 6.77 7.80 -5.01
N ALA A 32 7.48 8.81 -5.46
CA ALA A 32 7.75 9.97 -4.63
C ALA A 32 6.44 10.73 -4.31
N TYR A 33 6.40 11.44 -3.17
CA TYR A 33 5.19 12.16 -2.73
C TYR A 33 4.80 13.31 -3.66
N ASP A 34 5.74 13.85 -4.43
CA ASP A 34 5.57 14.93 -5.41
C ASP A 34 5.32 14.40 -6.84
N ALA A 35 5.31 13.08 -7.03
CA ALA A 35 4.99 12.49 -8.33
C ALA A 35 3.53 12.81 -8.72
N PRO A 36 3.26 12.96 -10.03
CA PRO A 36 1.89 13.14 -10.52
C PRO A 36 0.98 12.01 -10.02
N GLU A 37 -0.22 12.37 -9.57
CA GLU A 37 -1.24 11.43 -9.07
C GLU A 37 -0.81 10.58 -7.85
N ALA A 38 0.31 10.92 -7.19
CA ALA A 38 0.76 10.25 -5.97
C ALA A 38 -0.33 10.26 -4.90
N ALA A 39 -0.64 9.09 -4.36
CA ALA A 39 -1.69 8.93 -3.36
C ALA A 39 -1.43 7.76 -2.42
N TYR A 40 -1.82 7.94 -1.18
CA TYR A 40 -2.03 6.86 -0.22
C TYR A 40 -3.39 6.21 -0.47
N SER A 41 -3.51 4.92 -0.29
CA SER A 41 -4.78 4.22 -0.48
C SER A 41 -4.92 3.06 0.48
N SER A 42 -6.17 2.71 0.77
CA SER A 42 -6.51 1.47 1.47
C SER A 42 -7.91 1.05 1.08
N SER A 43 -8.14 -0.24 1.05
CA SER A 43 -9.46 -0.82 0.91
C SER A 43 -9.86 -1.48 2.23
N PHE A 44 -11.15 -1.52 2.51
CA PHE A 44 -11.67 -2.13 3.73
C PHE A 44 -12.85 -3.01 3.41
N ILE A 45 -12.87 -4.21 3.98
CA ILE A 45 -14.00 -5.13 3.90
C ILE A 45 -15.01 -4.70 4.96
N ILE A 46 -16.25 -4.51 4.54
CA ILE A 46 -17.38 -4.10 5.36
C ILE A 46 -18.57 -5.04 5.14
N SER A 47 -19.37 -5.29 6.16
CA SER A 47 -20.62 -6.03 6.00
C SER A 47 -21.63 -5.22 5.18
N GLU A 48 -22.66 -5.90 4.67
CA GLU A 48 -23.72 -5.25 3.89
C GLU A 48 -24.46 -4.18 4.72
N ASP A 49 -24.65 -4.42 6.03
CA ASP A 49 -25.32 -3.45 6.91
C ASP A 49 -24.49 -2.19 7.11
N VAL A 50 -23.16 -2.33 7.31
CA VAL A 50 -22.25 -1.19 7.39
C VAL A 50 -22.21 -0.45 6.05
N ALA A 51 -22.26 -1.17 4.92
CA ALA A 51 -22.31 -0.57 3.59
C ALA A 51 -23.59 0.24 3.38
N LYS A 52 -24.77 -0.27 3.80
CA LYS A 52 -26.04 0.49 3.77
C LYS A 52 -25.98 1.77 4.59
N GLN A 53 -25.42 1.70 5.79
CA GLN A 53 -25.24 2.88 6.65
C GLN A 53 -24.26 3.89 6.02
N THR A 54 -23.15 3.40 5.45
CA THR A 54 -22.14 4.23 4.78
C THR A 54 -22.71 4.89 3.52
N ALA A 55 -23.51 4.18 2.76
CA ALA A 55 -24.20 4.72 1.59
C ALA A 55 -25.17 5.85 1.96
N ARG A 56 -25.96 5.69 3.02
CA ARG A 56 -26.83 6.75 3.54
C ARG A 56 -26.02 7.99 3.95
N ALA A 57 -24.96 7.78 4.75
CA ALA A 57 -24.07 8.86 5.16
C ALA A 57 -23.42 9.60 3.96
N ALA A 58 -23.09 8.86 2.88
CA ALA A 58 -22.57 9.45 1.65
C ALA A 58 -23.62 10.33 0.95
N VAL A 59 -24.86 9.88 0.85
CA VAL A 59 -25.97 10.66 0.29
C VAL A 59 -26.23 11.92 1.13
N ASP A 60 -26.24 11.80 2.46
CA ASP A 60 -26.43 12.91 3.37
C ASP A 60 -25.28 13.93 3.25
N ALA A 61 -24.03 13.46 3.21
CA ALA A 61 -22.87 14.32 3.00
C ALA A 61 -22.91 15.05 1.65
N TYR A 62 -23.39 14.38 0.60
CA TYR A 62 -23.60 15.00 -0.70
C TYR A 62 -24.66 16.08 -0.64
N ASN A 63 -25.84 15.79 -0.11
CA ASN A 63 -26.95 16.69 -0.03
C ASN A 63 -26.62 17.94 0.84
N ALA A 64 -25.87 17.76 1.92
CA ALA A 64 -25.43 18.86 2.79
C ALA A 64 -24.47 19.84 2.11
N LYS A 65 -23.74 19.41 1.05
CA LYS A 65 -22.77 20.25 0.33
C LYS A 65 -23.14 20.52 -1.12
N LYS A 66 -24.25 19.94 -1.60
CA LYS A 66 -24.73 20.12 -2.96
C LYS A 66 -24.95 21.60 -3.29
N LYS A 67 -24.36 22.07 -4.39
CA LYS A 67 -24.65 23.39 -4.96
C LYS A 67 -25.88 23.33 -5.87
N HIS A 68 -26.44 24.46 -6.19
CA HIS A 68 -27.67 24.56 -6.99
C HIS A 68 -27.55 23.90 -8.37
N ASP A 69 -26.37 23.98 -8.99
CA ASP A 69 -26.03 23.46 -10.31
C ASP A 69 -25.60 21.99 -10.33
N TRP A 70 -25.51 21.36 -9.14
CA TRP A 70 -25.06 19.99 -9.04
C TRP A 70 -26.17 18.98 -9.37
N LEU A 71 -25.81 17.93 -10.10
CA LEU A 71 -26.69 16.82 -10.37
C LEU A 71 -27.12 16.09 -9.08
N PRO A 72 -28.30 15.47 -9.07
CA PRO A 72 -28.68 14.60 -7.94
C PRO A 72 -27.72 13.42 -7.80
N TYR A 73 -27.36 13.07 -6.57
CA TYR A 73 -26.67 11.83 -6.26
C TYR A 73 -27.63 10.84 -5.61
N LYS A 74 -28.06 9.85 -6.36
CA LYS A 74 -29.05 8.84 -5.94
C LYS A 74 -28.58 7.47 -6.43
N PRO A 75 -27.65 6.80 -5.73
CA PRO A 75 -27.24 5.44 -6.08
C PRO A 75 -28.44 4.50 -5.93
N SER A 76 -28.69 3.67 -6.94
CA SER A 76 -29.81 2.72 -6.97
C SER A 76 -29.51 1.42 -6.23
N ASN A 77 -28.23 1.08 -6.10
CA ASN A 77 -27.75 -0.10 -5.39
C ASN A 77 -26.38 0.15 -4.75
N LEU A 78 -25.90 -0.79 -3.92
CA LEU A 78 -24.63 -0.68 -3.22
C LEU A 78 -23.42 -0.82 -4.15
N GLU A 79 -23.55 -1.55 -5.26
CA GLU A 79 -22.46 -1.78 -6.21
C GLU A 79 -22.05 -0.51 -6.99
N GLN A 80 -22.91 0.50 -7.00
CA GLN A 80 -22.53 1.81 -7.54
C GLN A 80 -21.56 2.59 -6.65
N ILE A 81 -21.45 2.18 -5.38
CA ILE A 81 -20.59 2.84 -4.38
C ILE A 81 -19.43 1.93 -3.96
N PHE A 82 -19.68 0.64 -3.83
CA PHE A 82 -18.77 -0.36 -3.30
C PHE A 82 -18.55 -1.49 -4.29
N LYS A 83 -17.43 -2.20 -4.17
CA LYS A 83 -17.16 -3.42 -4.90
C LYS A 83 -17.56 -4.62 -4.03
N ARG A 84 -18.14 -5.69 -4.61
CA ARG A 84 -18.36 -6.95 -3.90
C ARG A 84 -17.03 -7.62 -3.56
N GLU A 85 -16.93 -8.19 -2.37
CA GLU A 85 -15.82 -9.04 -1.98
C GLU A 85 -16.02 -10.43 -2.61
N THR A 86 -14.97 -10.96 -3.22
CA THR A 86 -14.90 -12.35 -3.65
C THR A 86 -13.75 -13.05 -2.91
N ASP A 87 -13.95 -14.33 -2.62
CA ASP A 87 -12.90 -15.18 -2.07
C ASP A 87 -11.84 -15.55 -3.13
N VAL A 88 -10.87 -16.38 -2.76
CA VAL A 88 -9.79 -16.84 -3.66
C VAL A 88 -10.30 -17.68 -4.83
N ASN A 89 -11.50 -18.23 -4.75
CA ASN A 89 -12.17 -19.02 -5.79
C ASN A 89 -13.10 -18.16 -6.67
N GLY A 90 -13.18 -16.86 -6.40
CA GLY A 90 -14.07 -15.93 -7.11
C GLY A 90 -15.52 -15.96 -6.63
N VAL A 91 -15.84 -16.64 -5.52
CA VAL A 91 -17.18 -16.70 -4.94
C VAL A 91 -17.44 -15.46 -4.08
N GLU A 92 -18.60 -14.85 -4.23
CA GLU A 92 -19.01 -13.70 -3.41
C GLU A 92 -19.18 -14.10 -1.93
N THR A 93 -18.54 -13.34 -1.03
CA THR A 93 -18.59 -13.60 0.42
C THR A 93 -19.81 -12.97 1.10
N GLY A 94 -20.56 -12.14 0.39
CA GLY A 94 -21.64 -11.31 0.94
C GLY A 94 -21.16 -9.98 1.53
N ASN A 95 -19.86 -9.77 1.66
CA ASN A 95 -19.30 -8.49 2.08
C ASN A 95 -19.06 -7.56 0.89
N LEU A 96 -18.79 -6.29 1.22
CA LEU A 96 -18.43 -5.27 0.24
C LEU A 96 -17.07 -4.65 0.58
N ILE A 97 -16.44 -4.08 -0.43
CA ILE A 97 -15.15 -3.41 -0.31
C ILE A 97 -15.34 -1.91 -0.54
N ILE A 98 -14.98 -1.11 0.45
CA ILE A 98 -14.88 0.34 0.34
C ILE A 98 -13.42 0.70 0.02
N LYS A 99 -13.20 1.45 -1.05
CA LYS A 99 -11.88 1.97 -1.41
C LYS A 99 -11.76 3.41 -0.91
N SER A 100 -10.69 3.69 -0.20
CA SER A 100 -10.35 5.04 0.25
C SER A 100 -9.02 5.48 -0.35
N ILE A 101 -8.88 6.78 -0.57
CA ILE A 101 -7.70 7.38 -1.19
C ILE A 101 -7.39 8.74 -0.53
N LYS A 102 -6.13 9.09 -0.45
CA LYS A 102 -5.65 10.41 -0.02
C LYS A 102 -4.51 10.85 -0.93
N LYS A 103 -4.75 11.86 -1.77
CA LYS A 103 -3.70 12.45 -2.62
C LYS A 103 -2.67 13.17 -1.76
N THR A 104 -1.41 13.11 -2.15
CA THR A 104 -0.30 13.79 -1.47
C THR A 104 -0.31 15.29 -1.72
N TYR A 105 -0.77 15.74 -2.89
CA TYR A 105 -0.68 17.14 -3.38
C TYR A 105 0.74 17.70 -3.36
N GLY A 106 1.77 16.84 -3.47
CA GLY A 106 3.18 17.24 -3.40
C GLY A 106 3.69 17.48 -1.97
N GLU A 107 2.91 17.22 -0.94
CA GLU A 107 3.26 17.46 0.45
C GLU A 107 3.61 16.15 1.18
N LYS A 108 4.87 16.01 1.62
CA LYS A 108 5.33 14.84 2.39
C LYS A 108 4.50 14.63 3.67
N GLY A 109 4.09 15.71 4.35
CA GLY A 109 3.29 15.65 5.58
C GLY A 109 1.82 15.26 5.41
N ASN A 110 1.35 15.03 4.18
CA ASN A 110 -0.05 14.72 3.90
C ASN A 110 -0.35 13.21 3.94
N ALA A 111 0.44 12.40 4.65
CA ALA A 111 0.14 10.99 4.88
C ALA A 111 -1.11 10.81 5.77
N PRO A 112 -1.87 9.71 5.63
CA PRO A 112 -2.90 9.36 6.60
C PRO A 112 -2.23 8.97 7.93
N LYS A 113 -2.80 9.42 9.05
CA LYS A 113 -2.28 9.04 10.35
C LYS A 113 -2.62 7.59 10.68
N VAL A 114 -1.65 6.87 11.24
CA VAL A 114 -1.84 5.50 11.68
C VAL A 114 -1.56 5.43 13.19
N TRP A 115 -2.47 4.81 13.94
CA TRP A 115 -2.33 4.57 15.38
C TRP A 115 -2.30 3.08 15.66
N LEU A 116 -1.51 2.70 16.66
CA LEU A 116 -1.41 1.36 17.20
C LEU A 116 -2.56 1.08 18.18
N PRO A 117 -2.74 -0.17 18.65
CA PRO A 117 -3.80 -0.54 19.57
C PRO A 117 -3.81 0.29 20.87
N ASP A 118 -2.64 0.64 21.39
CA ASP A 118 -2.42 1.49 22.58
C ASP A 118 -2.70 2.98 22.34
N SER A 119 -3.13 3.35 21.13
CA SER A 119 -3.36 4.72 20.68
C SER A 119 -2.10 5.58 20.48
N SER A 120 -0.90 5.02 20.57
CA SER A 120 0.31 5.68 20.12
C SER A 120 0.32 5.83 18.59
N GLU A 121 1.01 6.85 18.07
CA GLU A 121 1.21 7.00 16.63
C GLU A 121 2.20 5.93 16.14
N ALA A 122 1.87 5.27 15.04
CA ALA A 122 2.72 4.25 14.46
C ALA A 122 4.04 4.86 13.94
N PRO A 123 5.17 4.14 14.06
CA PRO A 123 6.45 4.62 13.54
C PRO A 123 6.41 4.81 12.01
N GLU A 124 7.32 5.67 11.51
CA GLU A 124 7.46 5.87 10.07
C GLU A 124 7.75 4.53 9.36
N GLY A 125 7.10 4.31 8.22
CA GLY A 125 7.22 3.05 7.48
C GLY A 125 6.37 1.89 7.99
N PHE A 126 5.57 2.08 9.03
CA PHE A 126 4.70 1.03 9.56
C PHE A 126 3.72 0.52 8.49
N ARG A 127 3.68 -0.79 8.30
CA ARG A 127 2.86 -1.46 7.29
C ARG A 127 1.69 -2.19 7.95
N ILE A 128 0.50 -1.91 7.46
CA ILE A 128 -0.71 -2.64 7.85
C ILE A 128 -0.85 -3.84 6.92
N THR A 129 -0.87 -5.04 7.48
CA THR A 129 -1.02 -6.30 6.74
C THR A 129 -2.47 -6.53 6.31
N ASN A 130 -2.67 -7.26 5.22
CA ASN A 130 -4.01 -7.66 4.77
C ASN A 130 -4.70 -8.50 5.85
N GLY A 131 -5.98 -8.21 6.10
CA GLY A 131 -6.74 -8.90 7.13
C GLY A 131 -6.68 -8.24 8.51
N SER A 132 -5.79 -7.25 8.73
CA SER A 132 -5.73 -6.51 10.00
C SER A 132 -7.07 -5.86 10.33
N GLU A 133 -7.47 -5.95 11.60
CA GLU A 133 -8.68 -5.28 12.09
C GLU A 133 -8.39 -3.84 12.47
N CYS A 134 -9.23 -2.93 11.99
CA CYS A 134 -8.98 -1.50 12.10
C CYS A 134 -10.26 -0.71 12.41
N HIS A 135 -10.07 0.44 13.08
CA HIS A 135 -11.01 1.56 13.00
C HIS A 135 -10.49 2.57 11.98
N VAL A 136 -11.37 3.10 11.16
CA VAL A 136 -10.99 3.97 10.05
C VAL A 136 -11.72 5.29 10.13
N LEU A 137 -10.97 6.38 10.01
CA LEU A 137 -11.51 7.72 9.87
C LEU A 137 -11.46 8.14 8.40
N LEU A 138 -12.61 8.37 7.82
CA LEU A 138 -12.81 8.84 6.46
C LEU A 138 -13.33 10.28 6.46
N TYR A 139 -13.06 10.99 5.39
CA TYR A 139 -13.76 12.21 5.03
C TYR A 139 -14.59 11.95 3.77
N LEU A 140 -15.90 12.11 3.88
CA LEU A 140 -16.83 12.01 2.76
C LEU A 140 -16.77 13.31 1.96
N ALA A 141 -16.19 13.25 0.76
CA ALA A 141 -15.96 14.41 -0.12
C ALA A 141 -16.90 14.35 -1.31
N PRO A 142 -18.02 15.11 -1.29
CA PRO A 142 -18.92 15.24 -2.44
C PRO A 142 -18.22 15.87 -3.64
N TRP A 143 -18.56 15.42 -4.81
CA TRP A 143 -18.08 15.97 -6.07
C TRP A 143 -19.17 15.94 -7.16
N ASN A 144 -19.06 16.87 -8.10
CA ASN A 144 -19.87 16.89 -9.31
C ASN A 144 -18.99 17.40 -10.45
N TYR A 145 -18.80 16.58 -11.47
CA TYR A 145 -17.93 16.92 -12.59
C TYR A 145 -18.32 16.14 -13.85
N ALA A 146 -18.26 16.79 -15.02
CA ALA A 146 -18.48 16.18 -16.34
C ALA A 146 -19.78 15.35 -16.43
N GLY A 147 -20.91 15.87 -15.92
CA GLY A 147 -22.20 15.20 -15.96
C GLY A 147 -22.35 14.01 -15.01
N LYS A 148 -21.44 13.86 -14.04
CA LYS A 148 -21.50 12.82 -13.01
C LYS A 148 -21.43 13.43 -11.61
N SER A 149 -22.03 12.74 -10.66
CA SER A 149 -22.04 13.13 -9.25
C SER A 149 -21.66 11.95 -8.37
N GLY A 150 -21.07 12.22 -7.21
CA GLY A 150 -20.66 11.16 -6.29
C GLY A 150 -20.04 11.66 -5.00
N VAL A 151 -19.59 10.71 -4.19
CA VAL A 151 -18.84 10.96 -2.98
C VAL A 151 -17.55 10.14 -3.03
N GLN A 152 -16.42 10.81 -2.82
CA GLN A 152 -15.12 10.17 -2.65
C GLN A 152 -14.87 9.92 -1.17
N PHE A 153 -14.43 8.72 -0.84
CA PHE A 153 -14.00 8.36 0.52
C PHE A 153 -12.52 8.69 0.67
N ARG A 154 -12.22 9.79 1.37
CA ARG A 154 -10.84 10.24 1.58
C ARG A 154 -10.33 9.71 2.91
N LEU A 155 -9.22 8.99 2.88
CA LEU A 155 -8.59 8.44 4.07
C LEU A 155 -7.97 9.56 4.92
N LYS A 156 -8.37 9.68 6.18
CA LYS A 156 -7.77 10.60 7.16
C LYS A 156 -6.84 9.86 8.12
N GLY A 157 -7.26 8.68 8.58
CA GLY A 157 -6.45 7.90 9.49
C GLY A 157 -7.01 6.51 9.76
N ILE A 158 -6.15 5.65 10.31
CA ILE A 158 -6.45 4.27 10.66
C ILE A 158 -5.93 4.01 12.07
N LYS A 159 -6.76 3.44 12.94
CA LYS A 159 -6.30 2.82 14.18
C LYS A 159 -6.32 1.31 14.00
N VAL A 160 -5.17 0.68 14.09
CA VAL A 160 -5.04 -0.78 14.06
C VAL A 160 -5.45 -1.32 15.42
N ASN A 161 -6.42 -2.22 15.47
CA ASN A 161 -6.84 -2.91 16.69
C ASN A 161 -6.10 -4.24 16.84
N LEU A 162 -6.02 -4.99 15.73
CA LEU A 162 -5.29 -6.25 15.63
C LEU A 162 -4.55 -6.28 14.30
N LEU A 163 -3.23 -6.40 14.36
CA LEU A 163 -2.42 -6.62 13.17
C LEU A 163 -2.53 -8.10 12.79
N ALA A 164 -2.95 -8.38 11.56
CA ALA A 164 -2.91 -9.75 11.07
C ALA A 164 -1.46 -10.17 10.83
N ASP A 165 -1.16 -11.42 11.12
CA ASP A 165 0.12 -12.00 10.80
C ASP A 165 0.37 -11.89 9.28
N ALA A 166 1.59 -11.53 8.89
CA ALA A 166 1.99 -11.68 7.50
C ALA A 166 1.84 -13.17 7.14
N PRO A 167 1.29 -13.52 5.96
CA PRO A 167 1.24 -14.91 5.56
C PRO A 167 2.66 -15.48 5.70
N ALA A 168 2.79 -16.55 6.49
CA ALA A 168 4.05 -17.26 6.63
C ALA A 168 4.49 -17.65 5.23
N MET A 169 5.60 -17.07 4.79
CA MET A 169 6.24 -17.54 3.59
C MET A 169 6.92 -18.83 4.03
N ASP A 170 6.37 -19.98 3.63
CA ASP A 170 7.10 -21.23 3.78
C ASP A 170 8.46 -21.03 3.13
N ASP A 171 9.52 -21.25 3.89
CA ASP A 171 10.87 -21.14 3.35
C ASP A 171 11.03 -22.17 2.22
N PRO A 172 11.07 -21.73 0.94
CA PRO A 172 11.14 -22.66 -0.19
C PRO A 172 12.43 -23.46 -0.20
N PHE A 173 13.39 -23.10 0.66
CA PHE A 173 14.69 -23.74 0.80
C PHE A 173 14.80 -24.60 2.06
N ALA A 174 13.79 -24.61 2.96
CA ALA A 174 13.84 -25.35 4.23
C ALA A 174 14.13 -26.85 4.05
N ASN A 175 13.74 -27.43 2.91
CA ASN A 175 13.95 -28.85 2.57
C ASN A 175 14.80 -29.03 1.32
N ASP A 176 15.47 -28.00 0.81
CA ASP A 176 16.34 -28.11 -0.35
C ASP A 176 17.70 -28.72 0.07
N PRO A 177 18.05 -29.94 -0.36
CA PRO A 177 19.33 -30.58 -0.02
C PRO A 177 20.53 -29.80 -0.57
N ASN A 178 20.33 -28.87 -1.48
CA ASN A 178 21.37 -27.99 -2.02
C ASN A 178 21.48 -26.66 -1.24
N ALA A 179 20.53 -26.35 -0.38
CA ALA A 179 20.63 -25.21 0.52
C ALA A 179 21.72 -25.51 1.56
N LYS A 180 22.87 -24.86 1.41
CA LYS A 180 23.92 -24.96 2.41
C LYS A 180 23.42 -24.39 3.73
N PRO A 181 23.63 -25.12 4.87
CA PRO A 181 23.33 -24.55 6.16
C PRO A 181 24.12 -23.23 6.33
N ALA A 182 23.49 -22.21 6.94
CA ALA A 182 24.18 -20.98 7.25
C ALA A 182 25.47 -21.33 8.00
N MET A 183 26.62 -20.96 7.45
CA MET A 183 27.88 -21.13 8.11
C MET A 183 27.87 -20.30 9.39
N ASN A 184 27.88 -20.96 10.53
CA ASN A 184 28.10 -20.33 11.85
C ASN A 184 29.59 -19.99 12.06
N GLY A 185 30.31 -19.70 10.99
CA GLY A 185 31.67 -19.21 11.01
C GLY A 185 31.69 -17.69 10.86
N SER A 186 32.48 -17.02 11.67
CA SER A 186 32.72 -15.59 11.50
C SER A 186 33.22 -15.34 10.07
N ILE A 187 32.59 -14.38 9.36
CA ILE A 187 33.02 -13.96 8.02
C ILE A 187 34.50 -13.55 8.02
N ASP A 188 35.02 -13.14 9.17
CA ASP A 188 36.42 -12.74 9.36
C ASP A 188 37.40 -13.91 9.18
N ASP A 189 37.05 -15.12 9.62
CA ASP A 189 37.91 -16.31 9.49
C ASP A 189 38.04 -16.81 8.03
N GLU A 190 36.96 -16.64 7.23
CA GLU A 190 36.99 -17.03 5.80
C GLU A 190 37.71 -15.96 4.95
N LEU A 191 37.59 -14.67 5.30
CA LEU A 191 38.32 -13.59 4.65
C LEU A 191 39.81 -13.72 4.87
N ASP A 192 40.27 -14.03 6.10
CA ASP A 192 41.67 -14.21 6.42
C ASP A 192 42.27 -15.42 5.70
N SER A 193 41.50 -16.51 5.52
CA SER A 193 41.93 -17.67 4.73
C SER A 193 42.08 -17.36 3.23
N LEU A 194 41.18 -16.53 2.68
CA LEU A 194 41.24 -16.10 1.27
C LEU A 194 42.35 -15.07 1.03
N MET A 195 42.56 -14.16 1.96
CA MET A 195 43.62 -13.14 1.88
C MET A 195 45.03 -13.76 2.07
N GLY A 196 45.15 -14.77 2.92
CA GLY A 196 46.40 -15.50 3.12
C GLY A 196 46.89 -16.27 1.86
N ASN A 197 45.95 -16.69 1.01
CA ASN A 197 46.31 -17.38 -0.25
C ASN A 197 46.66 -16.43 -1.40
N LEU A 198 46.35 -15.14 -1.31
CA LEU A 198 46.68 -14.14 -2.33
C LEU A 198 48.06 -13.54 -2.17
N SER A 199 48.65 -13.58 -0.95
CA SER A 199 49.95 -13.00 -0.66
C SER A 199 51.14 -13.81 -1.18
N ASN A 200 50.93 -15.06 -1.64
CA ASN A 200 52.01 -15.93 -2.15
C ASN A 200 52.09 -16.04 -3.68
N LYS A 201 51.32 -15.27 -4.44
CA LYS A 201 51.50 -15.15 -5.90
C LYS A 201 52.30 -13.93 -6.26
N LYS A 202 53.59 -14.18 -6.58
CA LYS A 202 54.47 -13.17 -7.19
C LYS A 202 53.81 -12.63 -8.45
N PRO A 203 53.68 -11.26 -8.59
CA PRO A 203 53.07 -10.70 -9.79
C PRO A 203 53.88 -11.05 -11.05
N PRO A 204 53.24 -11.39 -12.15
CA PRO A 204 53.93 -11.56 -13.42
C PRO A 204 54.53 -10.21 -13.85
N ALA A 205 55.73 -10.28 -14.46
CA ALA A 205 56.45 -9.11 -14.96
C ALA A 205 55.56 -8.39 -16.00
N ASN A 206 55.45 -7.08 -15.81
CA ASN A 206 54.70 -6.16 -16.67
C ASN A 206 55.53 -5.90 -17.95
N ASP A 207 55.21 -6.54 -19.06
CA ASP A 207 55.67 -6.11 -20.38
C ASP A 207 54.51 -5.25 -20.95
N GLY A 208 54.82 -3.95 -21.03
CA GLY A 208 53.89 -2.94 -21.49
C GLY A 208 53.45 -3.09 -22.94
N TYR A 209 52.22 -2.74 -23.14
CA TYR A 209 51.74 -2.03 -24.33
C TYR A 209 50.37 -1.46 -23.97
N PHE A 210 50.31 -0.17 -23.64
CA PHE A 210 49.08 0.61 -23.71
C PHE A 210 48.99 1.14 -25.14
N ASP A 211 47.98 0.69 -25.84
CA ASP A 211 47.59 1.33 -27.10
C ASP A 211 46.36 2.19 -26.79
N ASP A 212 46.59 3.50 -26.74
CA ASP A 212 45.56 4.53 -26.71
C ASP A 212 44.97 4.64 -28.14
N ASP A 213 43.75 4.17 -28.33
CA ASP A 213 42.87 4.69 -29.38
C ASP A 213 41.45 4.07 -29.28
N ILE A 214 40.57 4.77 -28.57
CA ILE A 214 39.12 4.59 -28.75
C ILE A 214 38.50 5.98 -29.01
N PRO A 215 38.05 6.30 -30.24
CA PRO A 215 37.33 7.51 -30.53
C PRO A 215 35.86 7.37 -30.11
N PHE A 216 35.38 8.35 -29.36
CA PHE A 216 33.95 8.57 -29.12
C PHE A 216 33.27 9.05 -30.41
N ALA A 217 32.18 8.42 -30.79
CA ALA A 217 31.15 8.92 -31.70
C ALA A 217 29.79 8.86 -31.00
#